data_c04105c0659474a6ec9607ff0742b1eb
#
_entry.id   c04105c0659474a6ec9607ff0742b1eb
#
_cell.length_a   1.000
_cell.length_b   1.000
_cell.length_c   1.000
_cell.angle_alpha   90.00
_cell.angle_beta   90.00
_cell.angle_gamma   90.00
#
_symmetry.space_group_name_H-M   'P 1'
#
loop_
_entity.id
_entity.type
_entity.pdbx_description
1 polymer ?
#
loop_
_entity_poly.entity_id
_entity_poly.type
_entity_poly.pdbx_seq_one_letter_code
_entity_poly.pdbx_strand_id
1 'polypeptide(L)'
;YINEIEWYRDWQLQSPLIIKKSRHGAGSKLPYNEMPIGKLIRSSSVSPKHGGFLYRLAKWLNAKYILELGTSVGISTMYLSGAQPHAKIVSLEGDCQRALPTGLDRLPTLDMVFFDGNHSAEPTLRYFKQCLGHIHNNTAFVFDDIRWSNEMYRAWQVIAQHSSVTVSIDLFSLGVVLF
;
A
#
# COMPACT_ATOMS: atom_id res chain seq x y z
N TYR A 1 -6.86 18.86 -1.06
CA TYR A 1 -6.93 17.44 -0.66
C TYR A 1 -5.79 17.03 0.30
N ILE A 2 -4.51 17.22 -0.03
CA ILE A 2 -3.40 16.80 0.85
C ILE A 2 -3.51 17.46 2.23
N ASN A 3 -3.76 18.76 2.29
CA ASN A 3 -3.93 19.48 3.56
C ASN A 3 -5.14 18.98 4.36
N GLU A 4 -6.21 18.60 3.69
CA GLU A 4 -7.41 18.03 4.32
C GLU A 4 -7.12 16.65 4.92
N ILE A 5 -6.32 15.82 4.21
CA ILE A 5 -5.90 14.51 4.71
C ILE A 5 -5.01 14.66 5.94
N GLU A 6 -4.05 15.60 5.92
CA GLU A 6 -3.18 15.84 7.07
C GLU A 6 -3.95 16.45 8.24
N TRP A 7 -4.90 17.35 7.99
CA TRP A 7 -5.81 17.82 9.02
C TRP A 7 -6.62 16.67 9.66
N TYR A 8 -7.16 15.75 8.84
CA TYR A 8 -7.86 14.57 9.33
C TYR A 8 -6.94 13.65 10.14
N ARG A 9 -5.70 13.45 9.67
CA ARG A 9 -4.67 12.69 10.41
C ARG A 9 -4.44 13.30 11.79
N ASP A 10 -4.20 14.61 11.86
CA ASP A 10 -3.92 15.33 13.12
C ASP A 10 -5.12 15.26 14.07
N TRP A 11 -6.32 15.38 13.55
CA TRP A 11 -7.54 15.22 14.34
C TRP A 11 -7.66 13.80 14.91
N GLN A 12 -7.42 12.78 14.12
CA GLN A 12 -7.46 11.39 14.56
C GLN A 12 -6.35 11.04 15.56
N LEU A 13 -5.19 11.70 15.48
CA LEU A 13 -4.10 11.52 16.46
C LEU A 13 -4.52 11.91 17.88
N GLN A 14 -5.50 12.79 18.02
CA GLN A 14 -6.05 13.26 19.28
C GLN A 14 -7.36 12.56 19.66
N SER A 15 -7.88 11.70 18.80
CA SER A 15 -9.15 11.01 19.03
C SER A 15 -9.07 10.01 20.17
N PRO A 16 -10.07 9.99 21.08
CA PRO A 16 -10.15 8.99 22.15
C PRO A 16 -10.64 7.62 21.65
N LEU A 17 -10.93 7.48 20.35
CA LEU A 17 -11.48 6.27 19.77
C LEU A 17 -10.53 5.09 20.00
N ILE A 18 -11.06 4.03 20.60
CA ILE A 18 -10.37 2.75 20.78
C ILE A 18 -10.79 1.80 19.66
N ILE A 19 -9.82 1.20 19.02
CA ILE A 19 -10.03 0.26 17.91
C ILE A 19 -9.37 -1.09 18.18
N LYS A 20 -9.91 -2.14 17.60
CA LYS A 20 -9.27 -3.46 17.57
C LYS A 20 -8.35 -3.54 16.38
N LYS A 21 -7.09 -3.87 16.62
CA LYS A 21 -6.13 -4.09 15.55
C LYS A 21 -6.38 -5.45 14.89
N SER A 22 -6.32 -5.50 13.56
CA SER A 22 -6.29 -6.75 12.80
C SER A 22 -5.07 -7.60 13.22
N ARG A 23 -5.25 -8.94 13.26
CA ARG A 23 -4.17 -9.88 13.59
C ARG A 23 -3.31 -10.26 12.39
N HIS A 24 -3.57 -9.71 11.22
CA HIS A 24 -2.89 -10.05 9.98
C HIS A 24 -1.75 -9.05 9.70
N GLY A 25 -0.59 -9.58 9.31
CA GLY A 25 0.61 -8.81 8.98
C GLY A 25 1.85 -9.29 9.72
N ALA A 26 3.04 -9.01 9.17
CA ALA A 26 4.31 -9.35 9.80
C ALA A 26 4.49 -8.53 11.07
N GLY A 27 4.32 -9.21 12.19
CA GLY A 27 4.84 -8.81 13.50
C GLY A 27 4.81 -7.32 13.84
N SER A 28 3.62 -6.70 13.82
CA SER A 28 3.51 -5.37 14.40
C SER A 28 4.09 -5.42 15.83
N LYS A 29 5.03 -4.53 16.13
CA LYS A 29 5.61 -4.34 17.47
C LYS A 29 4.56 -3.97 18.54
N LEU A 30 3.31 -3.70 18.13
CA LEU A 30 2.21 -3.38 19.02
C LEU A 30 1.42 -4.63 19.39
N PRO A 31 0.99 -4.76 20.66
CA PRO A 31 0.16 -5.88 21.10
C PRO A 31 -1.17 -5.94 20.32
N TYR A 32 -1.70 -7.16 20.10
CA TYR A 32 -2.97 -7.43 19.40
C TYR A 32 -4.21 -7.06 20.25
N ASN A 33 -4.19 -5.93 20.89
CA ASN A 33 -5.25 -5.50 21.79
C ASN A 33 -5.92 -4.24 21.27
N GLU A 34 -7.00 -3.87 21.91
CA GLU A 34 -7.64 -2.58 21.73
C GLU A 34 -6.63 -1.47 22.04
N MET A 35 -6.57 -0.47 21.16
CA MET A 35 -5.67 0.66 21.31
C MET A 35 -6.29 1.95 20.79
N PRO A 36 -5.85 3.11 21.28
CA PRO A 36 -6.24 4.38 20.68
C PRO A 36 -5.86 4.45 19.19
N ILE A 37 -6.79 4.92 18.37
CA ILE A 37 -6.58 5.07 16.91
C ILE A 37 -5.33 5.92 16.62
N GLY A 38 -5.09 6.97 17.40
CA GLY A 38 -3.89 7.80 17.25
C GLY A 38 -2.57 7.03 17.42
N LYS A 39 -2.55 5.97 18.24
CA LYS A 39 -1.37 5.10 18.38
C LYS A 39 -1.17 4.25 17.12
N LEU A 40 -2.24 3.73 16.54
CA LEU A 40 -2.17 2.97 15.29
C LEU A 40 -1.70 3.86 14.13
N ILE A 41 -2.24 5.08 14.01
CA ILE A 41 -1.83 6.04 13.00
C ILE A 41 -0.33 6.34 13.07
N ARG A 42 0.20 6.61 14.26
CA ARG A 42 1.65 6.89 14.42
C ARG A 42 2.55 5.74 14.05
N SER A 43 2.08 4.49 14.20
CA SER A 43 2.91 3.29 14.02
C SER A 43 2.71 2.58 12.69
N SER A 44 1.59 2.80 12.01
CA SER A 44 1.17 1.95 10.87
C SER A 44 0.56 2.74 9.70
N SER A 45 0.54 4.06 9.75
CA SER A 45 0.10 4.84 8.59
C SER A 45 1.27 5.37 7.80
N VAL A 46 1.08 5.43 6.50
CA VAL A 46 2.06 6.07 5.61
C VAL A 46 2.38 7.49 6.09
N SER A 47 3.66 7.88 6.03
CA SER A 47 4.07 9.24 6.38
C SER A 47 3.48 10.29 5.43
N PRO A 48 3.36 11.57 5.81
CA PRO A 48 2.92 12.63 4.90
C PRO A 48 3.76 12.71 3.62
N LYS A 49 5.07 12.42 3.72
CA LYS A 49 5.99 12.38 2.57
C LYS A 49 5.61 11.26 1.59
N HIS A 50 5.40 10.05 2.11
CA HIS A 50 5.04 8.88 1.29
C HIS A 50 3.61 9.01 0.76
N GLY A 51 2.65 9.45 1.58
CA GLY A 51 1.28 9.72 1.12
C GLY A 51 1.24 10.75 -0.01
N GLY A 52 1.98 11.86 0.13
CA GLY A 52 2.14 12.85 -0.92
C GLY A 52 2.83 12.31 -2.17
N PHE A 53 3.73 11.33 -2.05
CA PHE A 53 4.31 10.61 -3.19
C PHE A 53 3.25 9.75 -3.90
N LEU A 54 2.49 8.93 -3.16
CA LEU A 54 1.39 8.12 -3.71
C LEU A 54 0.37 8.97 -4.45
N TYR A 55 -0.03 10.11 -3.85
CA TYR A 55 -0.94 11.06 -4.46
C TYR A 55 -0.41 11.56 -5.82
N ARG A 56 0.85 12.03 -5.87
CA ARG A 56 1.44 12.54 -7.11
C ARG A 56 1.62 11.47 -8.16
N LEU A 57 2.02 10.26 -7.76
CA LEU A 57 2.19 9.12 -8.67
C LEU A 57 0.84 8.70 -9.28
N ALA A 58 -0.20 8.51 -8.46
CA ALA A 58 -1.54 8.16 -8.93
C ALA A 58 -2.09 9.23 -9.90
N LYS A 59 -1.85 10.51 -9.60
CA LYS A 59 -2.24 11.62 -10.46
C LYS A 59 -1.45 11.64 -11.78
N TRP A 60 -0.15 11.40 -11.75
CA TRP A 60 0.71 11.36 -12.93
C TRP A 60 0.34 10.20 -13.86
N LEU A 61 0.04 9.02 -13.31
CA LEU A 61 -0.45 7.86 -14.06
C LEU A 61 -1.86 8.06 -14.63
N ASN A 62 -2.60 9.07 -14.17
CA ASN A 62 -4.05 9.19 -14.40
C ASN A 62 -4.79 7.88 -14.06
N ALA A 63 -4.42 7.27 -12.92
CA ALA A 63 -4.82 5.94 -12.54
C ALA A 63 -6.35 5.82 -12.36
N LYS A 64 -6.98 4.87 -13.04
CA LYS A 64 -8.42 4.58 -12.98
C LYS A 64 -8.72 3.36 -12.13
N TYR A 65 -7.78 2.42 -12.04
CA TYR A 65 -7.91 1.16 -11.34
C TYR A 65 -6.72 0.98 -10.39
N ILE A 66 -7.01 1.13 -9.10
CA ILE A 66 -5.99 1.10 -8.05
C ILE A 66 -6.29 -0.05 -7.09
N LEU A 67 -5.28 -0.86 -6.80
CA LEU A 67 -5.31 -1.88 -5.77
C LEU A 67 -4.41 -1.46 -4.62
N GLU A 68 -4.91 -1.58 -3.40
CA GLU A 68 -4.16 -1.36 -2.18
C GLU A 68 -4.19 -2.61 -1.30
N LEU A 69 -3.04 -3.07 -0.88
CA LEU A 69 -2.86 -4.19 0.05
C LEU A 69 -2.39 -3.64 1.39
N GLY A 70 -3.25 -3.63 2.40
CA GLY A 70 -2.99 -3.03 3.71
C GLY A 70 -3.68 -1.69 3.89
N THR A 71 -4.98 -1.70 4.18
CA THR A 71 -5.79 -0.49 4.41
C THR A 71 -5.48 0.19 5.73
N SER A 72 -5.26 -0.60 6.80
CA SER A 72 -5.13 -0.11 8.17
C SER A 72 -6.24 0.90 8.53
N VAL A 73 -5.90 2.15 8.82
CA VAL A 73 -6.86 3.23 9.12
C VAL A 73 -7.25 4.08 7.89
N GLY A 74 -6.86 3.66 6.70
CA GLY A 74 -7.29 4.27 5.44
C GLY A 74 -6.59 5.57 5.05
N ILE A 75 -5.52 5.97 5.69
CA ILE A 75 -4.80 7.22 5.36
C ILE A 75 -4.21 7.16 3.94
N SER A 76 -3.57 6.05 3.56
CA SER A 76 -3.06 5.84 2.20
C SER A 76 -4.18 5.83 1.16
N THR A 77 -5.30 5.17 1.48
CA THR A 77 -6.51 5.17 0.65
C THR A 77 -7.04 6.59 0.40
N MET A 78 -7.01 7.46 1.42
CA MET A 78 -7.41 8.87 1.27
C MET A 78 -6.50 9.62 0.29
N TYR A 79 -5.19 9.41 0.32
CA TYR A 79 -4.27 10.01 -0.65
C TYR A 79 -4.55 9.54 -2.08
N LEU A 80 -4.79 8.24 -2.27
CA LEU A 80 -5.08 7.64 -3.57
C LEU A 80 -6.41 8.16 -4.13
N SER A 81 -7.47 8.18 -3.30
CA SER A 81 -8.79 8.67 -3.70
C SER A 81 -8.81 10.19 -3.94
N GLY A 82 -8.09 10.95 -3.14
CA GLY A 82 -7.94 12.40 -3.33
C GLY A 82 -7.19 12.75 -4.61
N ALA A 83 -6.22 11.90 -5.03
CA ALA A 83 -5.51 12.06 -6.30
C ALA A 83 -6.40 11.79 -7.51
N GLN A 84 -7.26 10.78 -7.41
CA GLN A 84 -8.11 10.26 -8.48
C GLN A 84 -9.53 9.99 -7.96
N PRO A 85 -10.38 11.04 -7.83
CA PRO A 85 -11.71 10.90 -7.22
C PRO A 85 -12.67 9.97 -7.98
N HIS A 86 -12.40 9.71 -9.25
CA HIS A 86 -13.20 8.82 -10.09
C HIS A 86 -12.57 7.43 -10.28
N ALA A 87 -11.41 7.19 -9.69
CA ALA A 87 -10.78 5.89 -9.76
C ALA A 87 -11.58 4.83 -8.98
N LYS A 88 -11.60 3.63 -9.52
CA LYS A 88 -12.07 2.46 -8.76
C LYS A 88 -10.91 1.94 -7.93
N ILE A 89 -11.01 2.15 -6.62
CA ILE A 89 -10.01 1.70 -5.66
C ILE A 89 -10.54 0.46 -4.95
N VAL A 90 -9.76 -0.61 -4.96
CA VAL A 90 -9.97 -1.80 -4.15
C VAL A 90 -8.90 -1.82 -3.08
N SER A 91 -9.28 -1.58 -1.83
CA SER A 91 -8.39 -1.62 -0.68
C SER A 91 -8.69 -2.86 0.15
N LEU A 92 -7.65 -3.64 0.43
CA LEU A 92 -7.74 -4.93 1.10
C LEU A 92 -7.10 -4.86 2.48
N GLU A 93 -7.87 -5.25 3.50
CA GLU A 93 -7.40 -5.32 4.88
C GLU A 93 -7.38 -6.77 5.37
N GLY A 94 -6.47 -7.08 6.27
CA GLY A 94 -6.40 -8.39 6.92
C GLY A 94 -5.64 -9.43 6.12
N ASP A 95 -6.26 -10.59 5.86
CA ASP A 95 -5.64 -11.69 5.12
C ASP A 95 -5.64 -11.42 3.60
N CYS A 96 -4.66 -10.63 3.15
CA CYS A 96 -4.52 -10.32 1.73
C CYS A 96 -4.35 -11.57 0.85
N GLN A 97 -3.83 -12.69 1.38
CA GLN A 97 -3.70 -13.92 0.61
C GLN A 97 -5.07 -14.44 0.16
N ARG A 98 -6.06 -14.36 1.02
CA ARG A 98 -7.43 -14.81 0.72
C ARG A 98 -8.23 -13.75 -0.04
N ALA A 99 -8.00 -12.47 0.25
CA ALA A 99 -8.77 -11.37 -0.32
C ALA A 99 -8.31 -10.95 -1.72
N LEU A 100 -7.03 -11.16 -2.07
CA LEU A 100 -6.44 -10.65 -3.31
C LEU A 100 -7.10 -11.19 -4.58
N PRO A 101 -7.38 -12.51 -4.75
CA PRO A 101 -8.06 -12.99 -5.96
C PRO A 101 -9.39 -12.28 -6.20
N THR A 102 -10.26 -12.22 -5.18
CA THR A 102 -11.55 -11.51 -5.27
C THR A 102 -11.37 -10.00 -5.49
N GLY A 103 -10.30 -9.42 -4.96
CA GLY A 103 -9.94 -8.01 -5.20
C GLY A 103 -9.58 -7.76 -6.66
N LEU A 104 -8.77 -8.64 -7.26
CA LEU A 104 -8.37 -8.57 -8.66
C LEU A 104 -9.56 -8.75 -9.60
N ASP A 105 -10.47 -9.70 -9.32
CA ASP A 105 -11.69 -9.92 -10.12
C ASP A 105 -12.59 -8.67 -10.20
N ARG A 106 -12.44 -7.73 -9.27
CA ARG A 106 -13.19 -6.47 -9.26
C ARG A 106 -12.59 -5.40 -10.16
N LEU A 107 -11.37 -5.59 -10.66
CA LEU A 107 -10.62 -4.62 -11.45
C LEU A 107 -10.31 -5.23 -12.83
N PRO A 108 -10.68 -4.57 -13.94
CA PRO A 108 -10.42 -5.10 -15.28
C PRO A 108 -8.92 -5.10 -15.62
N THR A 109 -8.17 -4.21 -15.03
CA THR A 109 -6.72 -4.04 -15.16
C THR A 109 -6.19 -3.30 -13.94
N LEU A 110 -4.88 -3.10 -13.84
CA LEU A 110 -4.23 -2.36 -12.76
C LEU A 110 -3.41 -1.20 -13.34
N ASP A 111 -3.77 0.04 -12.98
CA ASP A 111 -2.91 1.20 -13.27
C ASP A 111 -1.88 1.40 -12.15
N MET A 112 -2.30 1.15 -10.91
CA MET A 112 -1.42 1.28 -9.75
C MET A 112 -1.72 0.22 -8.70
N VAL A 113 -0.68 -0.34 -8.09
CA VAL A 113 -0.79 -1.18 -6.90
C VAL A 113 0.09 -0.63 -5.79
N PHE A 114 -0.46 -0.52 -4.58
CA PHE A 114 0.29 -0.18 -3.39
C PHE A 114 0.35 -1.38 -2.44
N PHE A 115 1.55 -1.89 -2.19
CA PHE A 115 1.83 -3.03 -1.33
C PHE A 115 2.32 -2.51 0.03
N ASP A 116 1.40 -2.39 0.99
CA ASP A 116 1.63 -1.96 2.38
C ASP A 116 1.15 -3.02 3.39
N GLY A 117 1.02 -4.24 2.96
CA GLY A 117 0.55 -5.35 3.79
C GLY A 117 1.61 -6.41 4.01
N ASN A 118 1.67 -6.89 5.25
CA ASN A 118 2.41 -8.11 5.63
C ASN A 118 3.95 -8.06 5.50
N HIS A 119 4.62 -6.95 5.25
CA HIS A 119 6.08 -6.72 5.19
C HIS A 119 6.99 -7.98 5.32
N SER A 120 6.60 -9.09 4.66
CA SER A 120 7.28 -10.39 4.65
C SER A 120 7.58 -10.78 3.20
N ALA A 121 8.77 -11.33 2.96
CA ALA A 121 9.28 -11.59 1.62
C ALA A 121 8.40 -12.51 0.78
N GLU A 122 8.03 -13.67 1.32
CA GLU A 122 7.28 -14.69 0.58
C GLU A 122 5.87 -14.21 0.19
N PRO A 123 5.05 -13.64 1.10
CA PRO A 123 3.77 -13.05 0.72
C PRO A 123 3.90 -11.93 -0.32
N THR A 124 4.87 -11.02 -0.16
CA THR A 124 5.09 -9.92 -1.10
C THR A 124 5.40 -10.42 -2.51
N LEU A 125 6.28 -11.39 -2.65
CA LEU A 125 6.60 -12.02 -3.93
C LEU A 125 5.38 -12.74 -4.54
N ARG A 126 4.57 -13.38 -3.72
CA ARG A 126 3.36 -14.07 -4.17
C ARG A 126 2.32 -13.06 -4.67
N TYR A 127 2.07 -11.98 -3.93
CA TYR A 127 1.12 -10.93 -4.34
C TYR A 127 1.60 -10.22 -5.60
N PHE A 128 2.89 -9.91 -5.71
CA PHE A 128 3.49 -9.38 -6.93
C PHE A 128 3.17 -10.26 -8.15
N LYS A 129 3.45 -11.59 -8.05
CA LYS A 129 3.18 -12.54 -9.13
C LYS A 129 1.70 -12.61 -9.52
N GLN A 130 0.78 -12.55 -8.55
CA GLN A 130 -0.65 -12.56 -8.82
C GLN A 130 -1.11 -11.31 -9.57
N CYS A 131 -0.54 -10.14 -9.25
CA CYS A 131 -0.88 -8.89 -9.91
C CYS A 131 -0.34 -8.80 -11.35
N LEU A 132 0.72 -9.55 -11.72
CA LEU A 132 1.31 -9.50 -13.06
C LEU A 132 0.33 -9.86 -14.19
N GLY A 133 -0.70 -10.67 -13.92
CA GLY A 133 -1.74 -11.00 -14.90
C GLY A 133 -2.68 -9.85 -15.27
N HIS A 134 -2.59 -8.72 -14.56
CA HIS A 134 -3.49 -7.57 -14.70
C HIS A 134 -2.78 -6.27 -15.11
N ILE A 135 -1.48 -6.32 -15.41
CA ILE A 135 -0.68 -5.14 -15.77
C ILE A 135 -0.81 -4.77 -17.25
N HIS A 136 -0.43 -3.54 -17.54
CA HIS A 136 -0.22 -3.00 -18.89
C HIS A 136 1.00 -2.04 -18.88
N ASN A 137 1.40 -1.51 -20.03
CA ASN A 137 2.64 -0.72 -20.21
C ASN A 137 2.72 0.59 -19.39
N ASN A 138 1.62 1.01 -18.78
CA ASN A 138 1.57 2.21 -17.91
C ASN A 138 1.26 1.85 -16.44
N THR A 139 1.40 0.60 -16.07
CA THR A 139 1.18 0.16 -14.67
C THR A 139 2.37 0.51 -13.81
N ALA A 140 2.10 0.96 -12.58
CA ALA A 140 3.12 1.15 -11.54
C ALA A 140 2.78 0.33 -10.28
N PHE A 141 3.77 -0.36 -9.73
CA PHE A 141 3.66 -0.98 -8.42
C PHE A 141 4.56 -0.25 -7.43
N VAL A 142 4.03 0.03 -6.25
CA VAL A 142 4.74 0.68 -5.13
C VAL A 142 4.76 -0.29 -3.96
N PHE A 143 5.94 -0.54 -3.43
CA PHE A 143 6.17 -1.41 -2.26
C PHE A 143 6.63 -0.56 -1.09
N ASP A 144 5.92 -0.65 0.03
CA ASP A 144 6.37 -0.02 1.27
C ASP A 144 7.34 -0.92 2.02
N ASP A 145 8.15 -0.30 2.86
CA ASP A 145 9.08 -0.96 3.78
C ASP A 145 10.00 -2.01 3.13
N ILE A 146 10.52 -1.73 1.92
CA ILE A 146 11.41 -2.65 1.19
C ILE A 146 12.69 -3.00 1.97
N ARG A 147 13.01 -2.26 3.05
CA ARG A 147 14.12 -2.50 3.97
C ARG A 147 13.69 -2.87 5.38
N TRP A 148 12.44 -3.32 5.56
CA TRP A 148 11.96 -3.78 6.87
C TRP A 148 12.81 -4.89 7.47
N SER A 149 13.31 -5.80 6.62
CA SER A 149 14.24 -6.88 6.96
C SER A 149 15.16 -7.19 5.77
N ASN A 150 16.23 -7.95 6.03
CA ASN A 150 17.11 -8.42 4.96
C ASN A 150 16.36 -9.30 3.93
N GLU A 151 15.37 -10.07 4.39
CA GLU A 151 14.54 -10.89 3.51
C GLU A 151 13.63 -10.03 2.63
N MET A 152 13.01 -8.97 3.18
CA MET A 152 12.23 -8.01 2.39
C MET A 152 13.08 -7.31 1.35
N TYR A 153 14.31 -6.92 1.71
CA TYR A 153 15.20 -6.30 0.72
C TYR A 153 15.61 -7.26 -0.40
N ARG A 154 15.85 -8.53 -0.09
CA ARG A 154 16.09 -9.55 -1.12
C ARG A 154 14.86 -9.76 -2.00
N ALA A 155 13.65 -9.77 -1.43
CA ALA A 155 12.42 -9.85 -2.21
C ALA A 155 12.27 -8.65 -3.14
N TRP A 156 12.57 -7.44 -2.66
CA TRP A 156 12.62 -6.25 -3.51
C TRP A 156 13.61 -6.39 -4.67
N GLN A 157 14.81 -6.89 -4.43
CA GLN A 157 15.80 -7.11 -5.49
C GLN A 157 15.31 -8.11 -6.56
N VAL A 158 14.61 -9.17 -6.16
CA VAL A 158 13.98 -10.13 -7.08
C VAL A 158 12.89 -9.45 -7.91
N ILE A 159 12.05 -8.62 -7.30
CA ILE A 159 10.99 -7.86 -7.98
C ILE A 159 11.60 -6.86 -8.98
N ALA A 160 12.60 -6.09 -8.53
CA ALA A 160 13.24 -5.06 -9.33
C ALA A 160 13.98 -5.60 -10.57
N GLN A 161 14.39 -6.88 -10.53
CA GLN A 161 15.07 -7.58 -11.63
C GLN A 161 14.14 -8.49 -12.44
N HIS A 162 12.83 -8.48 -12.16
CA HIS A 162 11.88 -9.32 -12.88
C HIS A 162 11.77 -8.92 -14.35
N SER A 163 11.70 -9.90 -15.25
CA SER A 163 11.69 -9.70 -16.71
C SER A 163 10.55 -8.81 -17.24
N SER A 164 9.45 -8.70 -16.51
CA SER A 164 8.34 -7.81 -16.85
C SER A 164 8.57 -6.36 -16.42
N VAL A 165 9.58 -6.08 -15.60
CA VAL A 165 9.87 -4.73 -15.08
C VAL A 165 10.76 -3.99 -16.06
N THR A 166 10.32 -2.81 -16.51
CA THR A 166 11.11 -1.94 -17.41
C THR A 166 11.94 -0.92 -16.63
N VAL A 167 11.42 -0.41 -15.51
CA VAL A 167 12.10 0.55 -14.64
C VAL A 167 11.89 0.15 -13.19
N SER A 168 12.96 0.15 -12.40
CA SER A 168 12.91 0.00 -10.95
C SER A 168 13.56 1.20 -10.27
N ILE A 169 12.91 1.73 -9.23
CA ILE A 169 13.36 2.90 -8.47
C ILE A 169 13.38 2.54 -6.99
N ASP A 170 14.54 2.59 -6.37
CA ASP A 170 14.73 2.38 -4.94
C ASP A 170 14.79 3.75 -4.24
N LEU A 171 13.77 4.06 -3.44
CA LEU A 171 13.66 5.29 -2.65
C LEU A 171 13.98 5.04 -1.16
N PHE A 172 14.77 4.03 -0.86
CA PHE A 172 15.18 3.58 0.46
C PHE A 172 14.06 2.84 1.22
N SER A 173 12.99 3.51 1.62
CA SER A 173 11.83 2.87 2.28
C SER A 173 10.78 2.39 1.28
N LEU A 174 10.61 3.09 0.16
CA LEU A 174 9.71 2.69 -0.91
C LEU A 174 10.49 2.11 -2.10
N GLY A 175 9.94 1.09 -2.71
CA GLY A 175 10.34 0.58 -4.03
C GLY A 175 9.25 0.86 -5.06
N VAL A 176 9.63 1.28 -6.27
CA VAL A 176 8.67 1.47 -7.37
C VAL A 176 9.13 0.69 -8.58
N VAL A 177 8.23 -0.01 -9.23
CA VAL A 177 8.49 -0.63 -10.54
C VAL A 177 7.45 -0.18 -11.55
N LEU A 178 7.90 0.01 -12.79
CA LEU A 178 7.07 0.31 -13.96
C LEU A 178 7.18 -0.83 -14.97
N PHE A 179 6.12 -1.04 -15.73
CA PHE A 179 6.00 -2.11 -16.70
C PHE A 179 5.93 -1.60 -18.13
#